data_aea9bf46ed2a72f68d01afb53e6cb293
#
_entry.id   aea9bf46ed2a72f68d01afb53e6cb293
#
_cell.length_a   1.000
_cell.length_b   1.000
_cell.length_c   1.000
_cell.angle_alpha   90.00
_cell.angle_beta   90.00
_cell.angle_gamma   90.00
#
_symmetry.space_group_name_H-M   'P 1'
#
loop_
_entity.id
_entity.type
_entity.pdbx_description
1 polymer ?
#
loop_
_entity_poly.entity_id
_entity_poly.type
_entity_poly.pdbx_seq_one_letter_code
_entity_poly.pdbx_strand_id
1 'polypeptide(L)'
;MSSFPPQLLEGYRTFTSQRLPTEQSRYRELSERGQAPEVMVIGCCDSRVSPEVIFDAGPGELFVVRNVANLVPVYQPDGGAHGVSAALEYAVQVLRVKHIVVLGHAQCGGIRAFIDNIEPLTPGDFIGRWMSMFIKPGERVEQRNRETMQDFTTRIEKAAVFRSLENLMTFPFVRTLVEQDRLHLHGAYFGVAEGSLFVLDQAAKEFHGVREAVIASEAKQSSA
;
A
#
# COMPACT_ATOMS: atom_id res chain seq x y z
N MET A 1 17.55 -32.53 -1.35
CA MET A 1 16.59 -31.47 -1.69
C MET A 1 15.84 -31.09 -0.42
N SER A 2 15.73 -29.79 -0.09
CA SER A 2 14.91 -29.38 1.03
C SER A 2 13.43 -29.66 0.72
N SER A 3 12.68 -30.21 1.69
CA SER A 3 11.24 -30.42 1.55
C SER A 3 10.52 -29.06 1.51
N PHE A 4 9.40 -28.98 0.79
CA PHE A 4 8.53 -27.79 0.83
C PHE A 4 8.09 -27.52 2.29
N PRO A 5 8.01 -26.23 2.73
CA PRO A 5 7.71 -25.91 4.12
C PRO A 5 6.40 -26.56 4.62
N PRO A 6 6.46 -27.40 5.68
CA PRO A 6 5.28 -28.15 6.14
C PRO A 6 4.08 -27.27 6.54
N GLN A 7 4.35 -26.10 7.13
CA GLN A 7 3.30 -25.14 7.51
C GLN A 7 2.50 -24.60 6.32
N LEU A 8 3.14 -24.46 5.14
CA LEU A 8 2.43 -24.03 3.92
C LEU A 8 1.58 -25.16 3.33
N LEU A 9 2.03 -26.41 3.46
CA LEU A 9 1.22 -27.58 3.06
C LEU A 9 -0.02 -27.71 3.93
N GLU A 10 0.11 -27.51 5.24
CA GLU A 10 -1.00 -27.54 6.17
C GLU A 10 -1.98 -26.40 5.94
N GLY A 11 -1.45 -25.18 5.74
CA GLY A 11 -2.27 -24.03 5.35
C GLY A 11 -3.06 -24.28 4.05
N TYR A 12 -2.43 -24.88 3.04
CA TYR A 12 -3.11 -25.23 1.80
C TYR A 12 -4.20 -26.31 2.00
N ARG A 13 -3.97 -27.30 2.83
CA ARG A 13 -5.01 -28.31 3.18
C ARG A 13 -6.20 -27.64 3.86
N THR A 14 -5.96 -26.73 4.81
CA THR A 14 -7.00 -25.95 5.47
C THR A 14 -7.78 -25.12 4.45
N PHE A 15 -7.08 -24.40 3.58
CA PHE A 15 -7.71 -23.63 2.49
C PHE A 15 -8.61 -24.51 1.62
N THR A 16 -8.12 -25.67 1.15
CA THR A 16 -8.88 -26.55 0.25
C THR A 16 -10.07 -27.22 0.91
N SER A 17 -10.01 -27.50 2.22
CA SER A 17 -11.09 -28.18 2.95
C SER A 17 -12.13 -27.24 3.55
N GLN A 18 -11.76 -26.00 3.87
CA GLN A 18 -12.64 -25.08 4.61
C GLN A 18 -13.05 -23.86 3.77
N ARG A 19 -12.09 -23.19 3.12
CA ARG A 19 -12.34 -21.94 2.43
C ARG A 19 -12.72 -22.13 0.96
N LEU A 20 -11.98 -22.94 0.23
CA LEU A 20 -12.21 -23.15 -1.21
C LEU A 20 -13.64 -23.62 -1.52
N PRO A 21 -14.30 -24.50 -0.73
CA PRO A 21 -15.68 -24.92 -1.03
C PRO A 21 -16.67 -23.75 -1.08
N THR A 22 -16.47 -22.72 -0.29
CA THR A 22 -17.34 -21.52 -0.25
C THR A 22 -17.00 -20.52 -1.35
N GLU A 23 -15.76 -20.48 -1.80
CA GLU A 23 -15.26 -19.53 -2.81
C GLU A 23 -15.08 -20.16 -4.20
N GLN A 24 -15.29 -21.46 -4.37
CA GLN A 24 -14.97 -22.20 -5.61
C GLN A 24 -15.69 -21.66 -6.85
N SER A 25 -16.94 -21.24 -6.71
CA SER A 25 -17.68 -20.62 -7.82
C SER A 25 -17.02 -19.34 -8.29
N ARG A 26 -16.53 -18.52 -7.36
CA ARG A 26 -15.82 -17.27 -7.65
C ARG A 26 -14.48 -17.55 -8.34
N TYR A 27 -13.69 -18.52 -7.86
CA TYR A 27 -12.44 -18.91 -8.51
C TYR A 27 -12.67 -19.42 -9.95
N ARG A 28 -13.73 -20.19 -10.20
CA ARG A 28 -14.08 -20.64 -11.56
C ARG A 28 -14.44 -19.46 -12.45
N GLU A 29 -15.29 -18.56 -12.00
CA GLU A 29 -15.66 -17.35 -12.74
C GLU A 29 -14.41 -16.53 -13.11
N LEU A 30 -13.53 -16.26 -12.14
CA LEU A 30 -12.29 -15.52 -12.36
C LEU A 30 -11.33 -16.24 -13.32
N SER A 31 -11.29 -17.57 -13.28
CA SER A 31 -10.49 -18.37 -14.21
C SER A 31 -11.01 -18.31 -15.66
N GLU A 32 -12.32 -18.28 -15.85
CA GLU A 32 -12.95 -18.26 -17.16
C GLU A 32 -13.02 -16.88 -17.79
N ARG A 33 -13.29 -15.85 -16.98
CA ARG A 33 -13.53 -14.46 -17.44
C ARG A 33 -12.38 -13.50 -17.19
N GLY A 34 -11.37 -13.94 -16.43
CA GLY A 34 -10.28 -13.06 -15.95
C GLY A 34 -10.69 -12.24 -14.73
N GLN A 35 -9.74 -11.41 -14.27
CA GLN A 35 -9.94 -10.50 -13.15
C GLN A 35 -10.28 -9.09 -13.64
N ALA A 36 -11.12 -8.39 -12.86
CA ALA A 36 -11.47 -6.99 -13.13
C ALA A 36 -11.62 -6.22 -11.78
N PRO A 37 -10.57 -6.15 -10.94
CA PRO A 37 -10.63 -5.42 -9.69
C PRO A 37 -10.79 -3.93 -9.95
N GLU A 38 -11.64 -3.26 -9.17
CA GLU A 38 -11.79 -1.81 -9.25
C GLU A 38 -10.73 -1.06 -8.43
N VAL A 39 -10.07 -1.76 -7.51
CA VAL A 39 -9.12 -1.16 -6.56
C VAL A 39 -7.74 -1.80 -6.69
N MET A 40 -6.71 -0.95 -6.85
CA MET A 40 -5.32 -1.33 -6.62
C MET A 40 -4.89 -0.91 -5.22
N VAL A 41 -4.21 -1.80 -4.49
CA VAL A 41 -3.57 -1.46 -3.21
C VAL A 41 -2.06 -1.58 -3.34
N ILE A 42 -1.34 -0.53 -2.97
CA ILE A 42 0.12 -0.52 -2.85
C ILE A 42 0.46 -0.53 -1.36
N GLY A 43 0.86 -1.68 -0.84
CA GLY A 43 1.12 -1.91 0.58
C GLY A 43 2.56 -2.31 0.90
N CYS A 44 2.84 -2.47 2.20
CA CYS A 44 4.12 -2.97 2.66
C CYS A 44 4.22 -4.50 2.56
N CYS A 45 5.46 -5.03 2.35
CA CYS A 45 5.77 -6.46 2.46
C CYS A 45 5.72 -6.99 3.91
N ASP A 46 5.53 -6.14 4.90
CA ASP A 46 5.45 -6.52 6.31
C ASP A 46 4.36 -7.58 6.52
N SER A 47 4.73 -8.71 7.14
CA SER A 47 3.86 -9.88 7.27
C SER A 47 2.58 -9.64 8.10
N ARG A 48 2.53 -8.53 8.85
CA ARG A 48 1.40 -8.16 9.72
C ARG A 48 0.31 -7.38 9.00
N VAL A 49 0.57 -6.92 7.75
CA VAL A 49 -0.30 -5.95 7.05
C VAL A 49 -0.69 -6.43 5.65
N SER A 50 -1.32 -7.59 5.57
CA SER A 50 -1.91 -8.06 4.31
C SER A 50 -3.16 -7.26 3.97
N PRO A 51 -3.21 -6.54 2.83
CA PRO A 51 -4.38 -5.78 2.43
C PRO A 51 -5.65 -6.63 2.33
N GLU A 52 -5.55 -7.86 1.81
CA GLU A 52 -6.68 -8.76 1.66
C GLU A 52 -7.31 -9.12 3.01
N VAL A 53 -6.47 -9.26 4.05
CA VAL A 53 -6.94 -9.54 5.42
C VAL A 53 -7.53 -8.29 6.07
N ILE A 54 -6.87 -7.12 5.91
CA ILE A 54 -7.31 -5.87 6.54
C ILE A 54 -8.66 -5.40 5.99
N PHE A 55 -8.89 -5.60 4.69
CA PHE A 55 -10.12 -5.16 4.02
C PHE A 55 -11.15 -6.29 3.84
N ASP A 56 -10.90 -7.48 4.42
CA ASP A 56 -11.76 -8.68 4.27
C ASP A 56 -12.12 -8.94 2.79
N ALA A 57 -11.11 -8.81 1.92
CA ALA A 57 -11.30 -8.88 0.48
C ALA A 57 -11.22 -10.31 -0.04
N GLY A 58 -12.20 -10.68 -0.84
CA GLY A 58 -12.28 -11.95 -1.53
C GLY A 58 -11.43 -12.04 -2.80
N PRO A 59 -11.41 -13.23 -3.43
CA PRO A 59 -10.65 -13.43 -4.66
C PRO A 59 -11.08 -12.49 -5.79
N GLY A 60 -10.12 -11.78 -6.38
CA GLY A 60 -10.32 -10.89 -7.52
C GLY A 60 -10.86 -9.49 -7.20
N GLU A 61 -11.05 -9.13 -5.92
CA GLU A 61 -11.55 -7.82 -5.51
C GLU A 61 -10.45 -6.75 -5.48
N LEU A 62 -9.23 -7.14 -5.13
CA LEU A 62 -8.09 -6.22 -5.07
C LEU A 62 -6.99 -6.66 -6.04
N PHE A 63 -6.34 -5.68 -6.67
CA PHE A 63 -5.05 -5.86 -7.33
C PHE A 63 -3.95 -5.35 -6.41
N VAL A 64 -3.15 -6.24 -5.84
CA VAL A 64 -2.23 -5.89 -4.75
C VAL A 64 -0.78 -5.93 -5.22
N VAL A 65 -0.06 -4.85 -4.94
CA VAL A 65 1.40 -4.76 -5.01
C VAL A 65 1.95 -4.52 -3.61
N ARG A 66 2.97 -5.30 -3.23
CA ARG A 66 3.64 -5.12 -1.93
C ARG A 66 5.13 -4.92 -2.13
N ASN A 67 5.67 -3.92 -1.45
CA ASN A 67 7.10 -3.62 -1.45
C ASN A 67 7.54 -3.10 -0.07
N VAL A 68 8.83 -2.88 0.16
CA VAL A 68 9.29 -2.33 1.43
C VAL A 68 8.81 -0.90 1.59
N ALA A 69 8.09 -0.61 2.69
CA ALA A 69 7.56 0.70 3.06
C ALA A 69 6.53 1.30 2.09
N ASN A 70 5.78 0.49 1.32
CA ASN A 70 4.70 0.95 0.41
C ASN A 70 5.09 2.11 -0.51
N LEU A 71 6.35 2.16 -0.94
CA LEU A 71 6.88 3.26 -1.75
C LEU A 71 6.51 3.09 -3.23
N VAL A 72 6.24 4.21 -3.88
CA VAL A 72 6.11 4.32 -5.32
C VAL A 72 7.29 5.14 -5.84
N PRO A 73 8.08 4.63 -6.80
CA PRO A 73 9.14 5.42 -7.44
C PRO A 73 8.53 6.53 -8.30
N VAL A 74 9.33 7.56 -8.61
CA VAL A 74 8.96 8.51 -9.67
C VAL A 74 8.91 7.82 -11.02
N TYR A 75 8.14 8.35 -11.96
CA TYR A 75 8.13 7.90 -13.35
C TYR A 75 9.53 8.05 -13.96
N GLN A 76 10.14 6.94 -14.35
CA GLN A 76 11.51 6.90 -14.89
C GLN A 76 11.59 5.83 -15.98
N PRO A 77 11.30 6.19 -17.24
CA PRO A 77 11.36 5.26 -18.38
C PRO A 77 12.80 5.12 -18.91
N ASP A 78 13.69 4.54 -18.10
CA ASP A 78 15.12 4.35 -18.39
C ASP A 78 15.44 3.02 -19.08
N GLY A 79 14.42 2.21 -19.40
CA GLY A 79 14.57 0.86 -19.96
C GLY A 79 14.88 -0.22 -18.94
N GLY A 80 15.00 0.11 -17.65
CA GLY A 80 15.16 -0.85 -16.56
C GLY A 80 13.86 -1.61 -16.23
N ALA A 81 13.98 -2.72 -15.50
CA ALA A 81 12.85 -3.50 -15.03
C ALA A 81 12.35 -2.95 -13.69
N HIS A 82 11.28 -2.19 -13.71
CA HIS A 82 10.68 -1.53 -12.54
C HIS A 82 9.37 -2.22 -12.13
N GLY A 83 9.41 -3.16 -11.18
CA GLY A 83 8.26 -4.00 -10.82
C GLY A 83 7.03 -3.23 -10.33
N VAL A 84 7.20 -2.18 -9.51
CA VAL A 84 6.08 -1.35 -9.06
C VAL A 84 5.46 -0.58 -10.22
N SER A 85 6.29 0.02 -11.10
CA SER A 85 5.82 0.76 -12.27
C SER A 85 5.09 -0.14 -13.26
N ALA A 86 5.59 -1.37 -13.48
CA ALA A 86 4.94 -2.35 -14.35
C ALA A 86 3.57 -2.80 -13.81
N ALA A 87 3.47 -3.05 -12.49
CA ALA A 87 2.20 -3.38 -11.87
C ALA A 87 1.21 -2.21 -11.92
N LEU A 88 1.68 -0.98 -11.72
CA LEU A 88 0.87 0.24 -11.85
C LEU A 88 0.34 0.42 -13.28
N GLU A 89 1.21 0.26 -14.29
CA GLU A 89 0.81 0.34 -15.69
C GLU A 89 -0.25 -0.72 -16.02
N TYR A 90 -0.04 -1.96 -15.60
CA TYR A 90 -1.00 -3.04 -15.81
C TYR A 90 -2.36 -2.76 -15.14
N ALA A 91 -2.35 -2.32 -13.88
CA ALA A 91 -3.56 -1.99 -13.15
C ALA A 91 -4.37 -0.88 -13.85
N VAL A 92 -3.69 0.19 -14.26
CA VAL A 92 -4.35 1.37 -14.83
C VAL A 92 -4.73 1.18 -16.30
N GLN A 93 -3.83 0.62 -17.13
CA GLN A 93 -4.05 0.54 -18.58
C GLN A 93 -4.78 -0.73 -19.00
N VAL A 94 -4.55 -1.85 -18.33
CA VAL A 94 -5.16 -3.15 -18.69
C VAL A 94 -6.40 -3.42 -17.86
N LEU A 95 -6.26 -3.43 -16.51
CA LEU A 95 -7.38 -3.71 -15.61
C LEU A 95 -8.33 -2.53 -15.45
N ARG A 96 -7.87 -1.31 -15.71
CA ARG A 96 -8.66 -0.07 -15.63
C ARG A 96 -9.26 0.15 -14.25
N VAL A 97 -8.44 -0.05 -13.21
CA VAL A 97 -8.85 0.23 -11.83
C VAL A 97 -9.35 1.66 -11.68
N LYS A 98 -10.31 1.87 -10.81
CA LYS A 98 -10.89 3.19 -10.51
C LYS A 98 -10.24 3.87 -9.32
N HIS A 99 -9.62 3.08 -8.44
CA HIS A 99 -9.03 3.55 -7.21
C HIS A 99 -7.63 2.97 -7.02
N ILE A 100 -6.68 3.80 -6.55
CA ILE A 100 -5.38 3.36 -6.06
C ILE A 100 -5.27 3.77 -4.60
N VAL A 101 -5.03 2.82 -3.71
CA VAL A 101 -4.82 3.04 -2.29
C VAL A 101 -3.35 2.80 -1.95
N VAL A 102 -2.67 3.79 -1.40
CA VAL A 102 -1.36 3.61 -0.76
C VAL A 102 -1.59 3.34 0.72
N LEU A 103 -1.29 2.11 1.16
CA LEU A 103 -1.50 1.65 2.53
C LEU A 103 -0.19 1.62 3.29
N GLY A 104 0.05 2.63 4.12
CA GLY A 104 1.11 2.66 5.11
C GLY A 104 0.72 1.96 6.40
N HIS A 105 1.68 1.74 7.30
CA HIS A 105 1.38 1.10 8.58
C HIS A 105 2.35 1.50 9.69
N ALA A 106 1.91 1.31 10.92
CA ALA A 106 2.71 1.54 12.12
C ALA A 106 3.87 0.53 12.25
N GLN A 107 4.97 0.97 12.83
CA GLN A 107 6.16 0.16 13.10
C GLN A 107 6.76 -0.49 11.85
N CYS A 108 6.80 0.26 10.74
CA CYS A 108 7.35 -0.20 9.48
C CYS A 108 8.88 -0.40 9.57
N GLY A 109 9.33 -1.65 9.33
CA GLY A 109 10.75 -2.00 9.38
C GLY A 109 11.60 -1.24 8.37
N GLY A 110 11.07 -0.97 7.17
CA GLY A 110 11.77 -0.17 6.15
C GLY A 110 11.96 1.29 6.57
N ILE A 111 10.92 1.91 7.14
CA ILE A 111 11.02 3.28 7.69
C ILE A 111 11.98 3.32 8.89
N ARG A 112 11.95 2.31 9.75
CA ARG A 112 12.89 2.21 10.88
C ARG A 112 14.33 2.12 10.40
N ALA A 113 14.61 1.25 9.42
CA ALA A 113 15.93 1.10 8.82
C ALA A 113 16.44 2.43 8.22
N PHE A 114 15.55 3.20 7.60
CA PHE A 114 15.86 4.52 7.06
C PHE A 114 16.18 5.54 8.16
N ILE A 115 15.37 5.61 9.23
CA ILE A 115 15.58 6.54 10.36
C ILE A 115 16.89 6.22 11.07
N ASP A 116 17.18 4.95 11.30
CA ASP A 116 18.39 4.49 12.01
C ASP A 116 19.65 4.59 11.12
N ASN A 117 19.51 4.97 9.83
CA ASN A 117 20.60 5.08 8.86
C ASN A 117 21.52 3.85 8.89
N ILE A 118 20.89 2.66 8.79
CA ILE A 118 21.63 1.41 8.88
C ILE A 118 22.64 1.27 7.73
N GLU A 119 23.82 0.76 8.06
CA GLU A 119 24.87 0.44 7.09
C GLU A 119 24.36 -0.55 6.03
N PRO A 120 24.88 -0.45 4.79
CA PRO A 120 24.50 -1.39 3.73
C PRO A 120 24.63 -2.85 4.13
N LEU A 121 23.55 -3.63 4.04
CA LEU A 121 23.55 -5.05 4.38
C LEU A 121 24.35 -5.91 3.38
N THR A 122 24.51 -5.41 2.16
CA THR A 122 25.27 -6.05 1.08
C THR A 122 25.97 -4.99 0.24
N PRO A 123 27.00 -5.34 -0.54
CA PRO A 123 27.68 -4.41 -1.44
C PRO A 123 26.74 -3.75 -2.48
N GLY A 124 25.60 -4.37 -2.76
CA GLY A 124 24.60 -3.84 -3.70
C GLY A 124 23.71 -2.76 -3.10
N ASP A 125 23.64 -2.67 -1.77
CA ASP A 125 22.83 -1.70 -1.02
C ASP A 125 21.40 -1.54 -1.58
N PHE A 126 20.71 -2.65 -1.81
CA PHE A 126 19.36 -2.61 -2.41
C PHE A 126 18.36 -1.87 -1.53
N ILE A 127 18.40 -2.07 -0.22
CA ILE A 127 17.45 -1.42 0.69
C ILE A 127 17.76 0.07 0.87
N GLY A 128 19.03 0.46 0.99
CA GLY A 128 19.41 1.86 1.12
C GLY A 128 19.00 2.66 -0.13
N ARG A 129 19.30 2.13 -1.33
CA ARG A 129 18.87 2.74 -2.60
C ARG A 129 17.35 2.81 -2.73
N TRP A 130 16.64 1.76 -2.32
CA TRP A 130 15.18 1.77 -2.31
C TRP A 130 14.63 2.84 -1.39
N MET A 131 15.10 2.91 -0.16
CA MET A 131 14.65 3.90 0.81
C MET A 131 15.08 5.33 0.47
N SER A 132 16.17 5.53 -0.29
CA SER A 132 16.58 6.85 -0.75
C SER A 132 15.57 7.55 -1.66
N MET A 133 14.67 6.79 -2.30
CA MET A 133 13.57 7.34 -3.11
C MET A 133 12.52 8.10 -2.27
N PHE A 134 12.51 7.87 -0.96
CA PHE A 134 11.59 8.53 -0.05
C PHE A 134 11.88 10.03 0.12
N ILE A 135 13.15 10.45 -0.01
CA ILE A 135 13.60 11.82 0.20
C ILE A 135 13.86 12.51 -1.14
N LYS A 136 13.41 13.76 -1.27
CA LYS A 136 13.83 14.61 -2.40
C LYS A 136 15.29 15.04 -2.22
N PRO A 137 16.05 15.22 -3.31
CA PRO A 137 17.40 15.76 -3.20
C PRO A 137 17.42 17.06 -2.40
N GLY A 138 18.29 17.11 -1.37
CA GLY A 138 18.43 18.28 -0.50
C GLY A 138 17.44 18.36 0.69
N GLU A 139 16.44 17.47 0.75
CA GLU A 139 15.53 17.34 1.88
C GLU A 139 16.22 16.59 3.03
N ARG A 140 16.02 17.04 4.27
CA ARG A 140 16.48 16.36 5.47
C ARG A 140 15.29 15.94 6.31
N VAL A 141 15.36 14.75 6.87
CA VAL A 141 14.37 14.21 7.78
C VAL A 141 14.96 14.19 9.17
N GLU A 142 14.55 15.12 10.00
CA GLU A 142 15.07 15.27 11.36
C GLU A 142 13.91 15.22 12.37
N GLN A 143 14.21 14.70 13.57
CA GLN A 143 13.27 14.72 14.69
C GLN A 143 13.05 16.15 15.16
N ARG A 144 11.79 16.53 15.39
CA ARG A 144 11.44 17.85 15.87
C ARG A 144 11.77 17.99 17.37
N ASN A 145 11.96 19.21 17.83
CA ASN A 145 12.19 19.46 19.25
C ASN A 145 11.01 18.93 20.09
N ARG A 146 11.32 18.14 21.14
CA ARG A 146 10.35 17.47 22.03
C ARG A 146 9.48 16.38 21.36
N GLU A 147 9.71 16.02 20.11
CA GLU A 147 9.05 14.87 19.47
C GLU A 147 9.60 13.56 20.05
N THR A 148 8.74 12.64 20.44
CA THR A 148 9.20 11.30 20.84
C THR A 148 9.68 10.52 19.60
N MET A 149 10.51 9.49 19.79
CA MET A 149 10.92 8.62 18.67
C MET A 149 9.72 7.92 18.05
N GLN A 150 8.70 7.57 18.82
CA GLN A 150 7.46 6.98 18.34
C GLN A 150 6.69 7.97 17.43
N ASP A 151 6.52 9.20 17.86
CA ASP A 151 5.81 10.24 17.07
C ASP A 151 6.60 10.56 15.80
N PHE A 152 7.92 10.65 15.89
CA PHE A 152 8.81 10.83 14.75
C PHE A 152 8.64 9.71 13.73
N THR A 153 8.73 8.43 14.17
CA THR A 153 8.55 7.28 13.31
C THR A 153 7.18 7.30 12.65
N THR A 154 6.11 7.53 13.41
CA THR A 154 4.73 7.62 12.88
C THR A 154 4.59 8.75 11.85
N ARG A 155 5.22 9.89 12.08
CA ARG A 155 5.22 11.00 11.13
C ARG A 155 5.93 10.63 9.82
N ILE A 156 7.04 9.91 9.89
CA ILE A 156 7.77 9.46 8.70
C ILE A 156 7.01 8.37 7.95
N GLU A 157 6.39 7.44 8.64
CA GLU A 157 5.51 6.42 8.05
C GLU A 157 4.35 7.05 7.27
N LYS A 158 3.68 8.04 7.84
CA LYS A 158 2.62 8.81 7.16
C LYS A 158 3.17 9.64 6.00
N ALA A 159 4.36 10.23 6.16
CA ALA A 159 5.02 10.97 5.07
C ALA A 159 5.36 10.07 3.87
N ALA A 160 5.66 8.78 4.09
CA ALA A 160 5.88 7.82 3.00
C ALA A 160 4.62 7.60 2.15
N VAL A 161 3.43 7.62 2.76
CA VAL A 161 2.16 7.57 2.04
C VAL A 161 2.00 8.83 1.17
N PHE A 162 2.22 10.02 1.72
CA PHE A 162 2.17 11.27 0.95
C PHE A 162 3.15 11.24 -0.23
N ARG A 163 4.40 10.83 0.01
CA ARG A 163 5.42 10.76 -1.02
C ARG A 163 5.01 9.82 -2.15
N SER A 164 4.46 8.66 -1.81
CA SER A 164 4.00 7.69 -2.79
C SER A 164 2.84 8.24 -3.63
N LEU A 165 1.89 8.98 -3.02
CA LEU A 165 0.81 9.66 -3.74
C LEU A 165 1.34 10.76 -4.68
N GLU A 166 2.31 11.58 -4.24
CA GLU A 166 2.98 12.56 -5.11
C GLU A 166 3.68 11.89 -6.29
N ASN A 167 4.37 10.78 -6.04
CA ASN A 167 5.10 10.05 -7.07
C ASN A 167 4.15 9.38 -8.08
N LEU A 168 2.97 8.90 -7.67
CA LEU A 168 1.93 8.41 -8.59
C LEU A 168 1.55 9.47 -9.63
N MET A 169 1.46 10.73 -9.25
CA MET A 169 1.15 11.83 -10.15
C MET A 169 2.27 12.16 -11.15
N THR A 170 3.46 11.60 -10.99
CA THR A 170 4.54 11.73 -11.99
C THR A 170 4.33 10.84 -13.22
N PHE A 171 3.52 9.77 -13.10
CA PHE A 171 3.17 8.88 -14.20
C PHE A 171 2.12 9.55 -15.11
N PRO A 172 2.43 9.79 -16.40
CA PRO A 172 1.53 10.55 -17.28
C PRO A 172 0.14 9.92 -17.41
N PHE A 173 0.05 8.59 -17.49
CA PHE A 173 -1.22 7.88 -17.62
C PHE A 173 -2.05 7.90 -16.33
N VAL A 174 -1.43 7.96 -15.14
CA VAL A 174 -2.13 8.16 -13.87
C VAL A 174 -2.66 9.58 -13.79
N ARG A 175 -1.79 10.57 -13.98
CA ARG A 175 -2.14 11.99 -13.90
C ARG A 175 -3.31 12.33 -14.83
N THR A 176 -3.25 11.91 -16.09
CA THR A 176 -4.32 12.17 -17.06
C THR A 176 -5.67 11.65 -16.58
N LEU A 177 -5.73 10.43 -16.01
CA LEU A 177 -6.99 9.87 -15.55
C LEU A 177 -7.48 10.51 -14.24
N VAL A 178 -6.58 10.92 -13.36
CA VAL A 178 -6.93 11.68 -12.15
C VAL A 178 -7.51 13.06 -12.52
N GLU A 179 -6.88 13.79 -13.43
CA GLU A 179 -7.37 15.08 -13.93
C GLU A 179 -8.73 14.97 -14.63
N GLN A 180 -9.05 13.80 -15.18
CA GLN A 180 -10.36 13.49 -15.81
C GLN A 180 -11.40 12.94 -14.83
N ASP A 181 -11.11 12.86 -13.53
CA ASP A 181 -11.97 12.25 -12.49
C ASP A 181 -12.35 10.78 -12.77
N ARG A 182 -11.44 10.04 -13.42
CA ARG A 182 -11.60 8.63 -13.81
C ARG A 182 -10.75 7.68 -13.00
N LEU A 183 -9.80 8.20 -12.22
CA LEU A 183 -8.95 7.47 -11.32
C LEU A 183 -8.78 8.29 -10.04
N HIS A 184 -9.02 7.67 -8.89
CA HIS A 184 -8.94 8.33 -7.59
C HIS A 184 -7.78 7.75 -6.78
N LEU A 185 -6.95 8.62 -6.23
CA LEU A 185 -5.82 8.24 -5.37
C LEU A 185 -6.22 8.39 -3.91
N HIS A 186 -5.86 7.44 -3.07
CA HIS A 186 -6.18 7.43 -1.65
C HIS A 186 -4.95 7.09 -0.83
N GLY A 187 -4.81 7.74 0.33
CA GLY A 187 -3.85 7.38 1.36
C GLY A 187 -4.55 6.71 2.52
N ALA A 188 -3.97 5.64 3.04
CA ALA A 188 -4.43 4.99 4.26
C ALA A 188 -3.24 4.62 5.16
N TYR A 189 -3.50 4.50 6.45
CA TYR A 189 -2.50 4.13 7.45
C TYR A 189 -3.11 3.17 8.47
N PHE A 190 -2.45 2.03 8.69
CA PHE A 190 -2.94 0.98 9.57
C PHE A 190 -2.13 0.90 10.88
N GLY A 191 -2.82 1.06 12.01
CA GLY A 191 -2.28 0.85 13.35
C GLY A 191 -2.23 -0.64 13.65
N VAL A 192 -1.03 -1.23 13.63
CA VAL A 192 -0.86 -2.69 13.75
C VAL A 192 -1.30 -3.22 15.10
N ALA A 193 -1.06 -2.50 16.19
CA ALA A 193 -1.37 -2.95 17.53
C ALA A 193 -2.88 -2.91 17.83
N GLU A 194 -3.56 -1.88 17.35
CA GLU A 194 -4.97 -1.63 17.64
C GLU A 194 -5.91 -2.12 16.53
N GLY A 195 -5.37 -2.53 15.38
CA GLY A 195 -6.17 -2.86 14.19
C GLY A 195 -6.94 -1.66 13.65
N SER A 196 -6.47 -0.43 13.94
CA SER A 196 -7.15 0.80 13.55
C SER A 196 -6.77 1.23 12.14
N LEU A 197 -7.75 1.66 11.35
CA LEU A 197 -7.54 2.22 10.02
C LEU A 197 -7.77 3.73 10.04
N PHE A 198 -6.82 4.46 9.46
CA PHE A 198 -6.91 5.90 9.24
C PHE A 198 -6.89 6.17 7.74
N VAL A 199 -7.73 7.07 7.28
CA VAL A 199 -7.81 7.49 5.88
C VAL A 199 -7.34 8.95 5.78
N LEU A 200 -6.57 9.24 4.73
CA LEU A 200 -6.05 10.56 4.47
C LEU A 200 -7.13 11.46 3.88
N ASP A 201 -7.44 12.56 4.57
CA ASP A 201 -8.06 13.72 3.96
C ASP A 201 -6.98 14.50 3.18
N GLN A 202 -7.05 14.45 1.86
CA GLN A 202 -6.05 15.07 1.01
C GLN A 202 -6.11 16.62 1.05
N ALA A 203 -7.28 17.19 1.31
CA ALA A 203 -7.46 18.63 1.39
C ALA A 203 -6.87 19.19 2.70
N ALA A 204 -7.15 18.53 3.82
CA ALA A 204 -6.61 18.88 5.13
C ALA A 204 -5.16 18.40 5.31
N LYS A 205 -4.70 17.40 4.50
CA LYS A 205 -3.44 16.67 4.68
C LYS A 205 -3.33 15.98 6.04
N GLU A 206 -4.44 15.45 6.53
CA GLU A 206 -4.54 14.81 7.84
C GLU A 206 -5.14 13.40 7.72
N PHE A 207 -4.72 12.50 8.61
CA PHE A 207 -5.26 11.15 8.70
C PHE A 207 -6.33 11.10 9.79
N HIS A 208 -7.55 10.68 9.42
CA HIS A 208 -8.68 10.52 10.32
C HIS A 208 -9.04 9.05 10.50
N GLY A 209 -9.36 8.65 11.74
CA GLY A 209 -9.81 7.30 12.05
C GLY A 209 -11.15 6.98 11.35
N VAL A 210 -11.27 5.79 10.76
CA VAL A 210 -12.47 5.40 10.01
C VAL A 210 -13.74 5.47 10.87
N ARG A 211 -13.66 5.14 12.16
CA ARG A 211 -14.80 5.24 13.10
C ARG A 211 -15.29 6.69 13.24
N GLU A 212 -14.39 7.66 13.29
CA GLU A 212 -14.71 9.09 13.39
C GLU A 212 -15.29 9.63 12.07
N ALA A 213 -14.74 9.18 10.94
CA ALA A 213 -15.20 9.58 9.61
C ALA A 213 -16.63 9.08 9.30
N VAL A 214 -16.99 7.88 9.71
CA VAL A 214 -18.35 7.32 9.55
C VAL A 214 -19.35 8.14 10.37
N ILE A 215 -19.05 8.42 11.63
CA ILE A 215 -19.91 9.23 12.51
C ILE A 215 -20.14 10.64 11.94
N ALA A 216 -19.08 11.26 11.42
CA ALA A 216 -19.17 12.59 10.81
C ALA A 216 -20.01 12.62 9.51
N SER A 217 -19.97 11.55 8.70
CA SER A 217 -20.78 11.45 7.48
C SER A 217 -22.25 11.21 7.77
N GLU A 218 -22.58 10.37 8.75
CA GLU A 218 -23.95 10.11 9.21
C GLU A 218 -24.58 11.36 9.84
N ALA A 219 -23.81 12.13 10.62
CA ALA A 219 -24.27 13.40 11.20
C ALA A 219 -24.61 14.46 10.12
N LYS A 220 -23.88 14.51 9.02
CA LYS A 220 -24.16 15.42 7.89
C LYS A 220 -25.40 15.00 7.09
N GLN A 221 -25.65 13.71 6.93
CA GLN A 221 -26.85 13.19 6.24
C GLN A 221 -28.13 13.34 7.06
N SER A 222 -28.05 13.33 8.40
CA SER A 222 -29.20 13.55 9.28
C SER A 222 -29.55 15.02 9.46
N SER A 223 -28.73 15.94 8.97
CA SER A 223 -28.91 17.41 9.08
C SER A 223 -29.33 18.07 7.76
N ALA A 224 -29.51 17.30 6.70
CA ALA A 224 -29.97 17.74 5.38
C ALA A 224 -31.35 17.18 5.05
#